data_389848a7bb244ae03e2f9ff0cd901535
#
_entry.id   389848a7bb244ae03e2f9ff0cd901535
#
_cell.length_a   1.000
_cell.length_b   1.000
_cell.length_c   1.000
_cell.angle_alpha   90.00
_cell.angle_beta   90.00
_cell.angle_gamma   90.00
#
_symmetry.space_group_name_H-M   'P 1'
#
loop_
_entity.id
_entity.type
_entity.pdbx_description
1 polymer ?
#
loop_
_entity_poly.entity_id
_entity_poly.type
_entity_poly.pdbx_seq_one_letter_code
_entity_poly.pdbx_strand_id
1 'polypeptide(L)'
;MNRHWHNKIRLLPATAFLLFWSARSLAFDPAATVEVSMSQDTLDCISCHDGVLATQIHRGHPVDISYLFAQMRSKGKLKPPAALDPAIYLKDGQTACVSCHHPESQQPAKLVLSNVGSRLCLACHNL
;
A
#
# COMPACT_ATOMS: atom_id res chain seq x y z
N MET A 1 62.35 -47.98 9.48
CA MET A 1 61.00 -48.29 8.83
C MET A 1 60.35 -46.97 8.40
N ASN A 2 60.63 -46.54 7.13
CA ASN A 2 60.18 -45.31 6.53
C ASN A 2 58.78 -45.56 5.85
N ARG A 3 57.72 -44.90 6.30
CA ARG A 3 56.49 -44.86 5.58
C ARG A 3 56.33 -43.48 4.91
N HIS A 4 56.63 -43.44 3.62
CA HIS A 4 56.30 -42.31 2.75
C HIS A 4 54.77 -42.23 2.56
N TRP A 5 54.17 -41.19 3.07
CA TRP A 5 52.77 -40.83 2.76
C TRP A 5 52.79 -39.92 1.53
N HIS A 6 52.50 -40.50 0.35
CA HIS A 6 52.24 -39.71 -0.86
C HIS A 6 50.85 -39.09 -0.79
N ASN A 7 50.84 -37.81 -0.48
CA ASN A 7 49.64 -37.00 -0.53
C ASN A 7 49.30 -36.68 -2.01
N LYS A 8 48.38 -37.47 -2.61
CA LYS A 8 47.90 -37.21 -3.96
C LYS A 8 46.85 -36.10 -3.88
N ILE A 9 47.28 -34.83 -3.97
CA ILE A 9 46.43 -33.70 -4.22
C ILE A 9 45.85 -33.88 -5.62
N ARG A 10 44.59 -34.28 -5.72
CA ARG A 10 43.84 -34.26 -6.98
C ARG A 10 43.48 -32.81 -7.27
N LEU A 11 44.21 -32.21 -8.18
CA LEU A 11 43.80 -30.92 -8.80
C LEU A 11 42.51 -31.17 -9.59
N LEU A 12 41.40 -30.70 -9.09
CA LEU A 12 40.15 -30.61 -9.85
C LEU A 12 40.33 -29.50 -10.92
N PRO A 13 39.91 -29.75 -12.17
CA PRO A 13 40.10 -28.76 -13.22
C PRO A 13 39.24 -27.53 -12.93
N ALA A 14 39.87 -26.36 -12.95
CA ALA A 14 39.30 -25.05 -12.70
C ALA A 14 38.21 -24.62 -13.72
N THR A 15 37.88 -25.50 -14.65
CA THR A 15 36.93 -25.19 -15.76
C THR A 15 35.47 -25.39 -15.41
N ALA A 16 35.14 -25.98 -14.24
CA ALA A 16 33.73 -26.25 -13.86
C ALA A 16 33.01 -25.09 -13.16
N PHE A 17 33.73 -23.98 -12.84
CA PHE A 17 33.14 -22.89 -12.03
C PHE A 17 32.61 -21.71 -12.83
N LEU A 18 32.74 -21.71 -14.17
CA LEU A 18 32.32 -20.56 -14.99
C LEU A 18 30.93 -20.64 -15.61
N LEU A 19 30.16 -21.71 -15.36
CA LEU A 19 28.85 -21.88 -16.01
C LEU A 19 27.64 -21.55 -15.13
N PHE A 20 27.82 -21.10 -13.88
CA PHE A 20 26.67 -20.83 -12.99
C PHE A 20 26.39 -19.34 -12.73
N TRP A 21 27.10 -18.44 -13.37
CA TRP A 21 26.74 -17.02 -13.26
C TRP A 21 25.87 -16.63 -14.47
N SER A 22 24.73 -17.28 -14.60
CA SER A 22 23.63 -16.71 -15.38
C SER A 22 23.16 -15.47 -14.62
N ALA A 23 23.69 -14.31 -15.00
CA ALA A 23 23.15 -13.03 -14.59
C ALA A 23 21.69 -13.01 -15.03
N ARG A 24 20.77 -13.31 -14.10
CA ARG A 24 19.37 -12.92 -14.26
C ARG A 24 19.35 -11.41 -14.21
N SER A 25 19.53 -10.78 -15.34
CA SER A 25 19.18 -9.39 -15.54
C SER A 25 17.71 -9.30 -15.17
N LEU A 26 17.40 -8.72 -14.01
CA LEU A 26 16.07 -8.24 -13.70
C LEU A 26 15.81 -7.14 -14.74
N ALA A 27 15.26 -7.52 -15.88
CA ALA A 27 14.81 -6.57 -16.87
C ALA A 27 13.73 -5.74 -16.17
N PHE A 28 14.06 -4.49 -15.85
CA PHE A 28 13.07 -3.49 -15.49
C PHE A 28 12.20 -3.32 -16.74
N ASP A 29 10.96 -3.77 -16.66
CA ASP A 29 9.98 -3.54 -17.71
C ASP A 29 9.46 -2.10 -17.56
N PRO A 30 9.91 -1.16 -18.43
CA PRO A 30 9.44 0.22 -18.38
C PRO A 30 7.98 0.38 -18.81
N ALA A 31 7.37 -0.70 -19.32
CA ALA A 31 5.96 -0.73 -19.74
C ALA A 31 5.04 -1.33 -18.66
N ALA A 32 5.55 -1.68 -17.48
CA ALA A 32 4.72 -2.05 -16.35
C ALA A 32 3.91 -0.83 -15.91
N THR A 33 2.79 -0.58 -16.59
CA THR A 33 1.78 0.37 -16.14
C THR A 33 1.17 -0.20 -14.88
N VAL A 34 1.32 0.52 -13.77
CA VAL A 34 0.53 0.25 -12.58
C VAL A 34 -0.91 0.63 -12.94
N GLU A 35 -1.69 -0.35 -13.35
CA GLU A 35 -3.13 -0.15 -13.46
C GLU A 35 -3.68 0.08 -12.05
N VAL A 36 -4.00 1.33 -11.75
CA VAL A 36 -4.78 1.66 -10.56
C VAL A 36 -6.22 1.28 -10.88
N SER A 37 -6.58 0.03 -10.62
CA SER A 37 -7.95 -0.43 -10.71
C SER A 37 -8.69 -0.03 -9.42
N MET A 38 -9.88 0.55 -9.56
CA MET A 38 -10.77 0.76 -8.42
C MET A 38 -11.23 -0.59 -7.88
N SER A 39 -11.38 -0.67 -6.57
CA SER A 39 -11.97 -1.86 -5.93
C SER A 39 -13.44 -2.03 -6.34
N GLN A 40 -13.94 -3.26 -6.30
CA GLN A 40 -15.34 -3.54 -6.62
C GLN A 40 -16.28 -2.75 -5.69
N ASP A 41 -15.94 -2.61 -4.42
CA ASP A 41 -16.75 -1.83 -3.48
C ASP A 41 -16.84 -0.36 -3.85
N THR A 42 -15.75 0.23 -4.33
CA THR A 42 -15.76 1.61 -4.82
C THR A 42 -16.61 1.71 -6.08
N LEU A 43 -16.49 0.76 -7.02
CA LEU A 43 -17.33 0.71 -8.22
C LEU A 43 -18.81 0.58 -7.88
N ASP A 44 -19.16 -0.24 -6.89
CA ASP A 44 -20.54 -0.40 -6.43
C ASP A 44 -21.09 0.91 -5.84
N CYS A 45 -20.30 1.62 -5.05
CA CYS A 45 -20.72 2.92 -4.51
C CYS A 45 -20.94 3.96 -5.62
N ILE A 46 -20.00 4.09 -6.56
CA ILE A 46 -20.10 5.12 -7.62
C ILE A 46 -21.12 4.77 -8.70
N SER A 47 -21.58 3.52 -8.78
CA SER A 47 -22.66 3.14 -9.70
C SER A 47 -23.97 3.92 -9.46
N CYS A 48 -24.21 4.32 -8.20
CA CYS A 48 -25.35 5.15 -7.82
C CYS A 48 -24.96 6.59 -7.47
N HIS A 49 -23.69 6.81 -7.10
CA HIS A 49 -23.14 8.10 -6.70
C HIS A 49 -22.14 8.64 -7.75
N ASP A 50 -22.57 8.68 -8.99
CA ASP A 50 -21.77 9.20 -10.10
C ASP A 50 -21.36 10.66 -9.85
N GLY A 51 -20.20 11.04 -10.35
CA GLY A 51 -19.65 12.38 -10.17
C GLY A 51 -19.16 12.73 -8.75
N VAL A 52 -19.40 11.90 -7.72
CA VAL A 52 -18.97 12.20 -6.35
C VAL A 52 -17.46 12.36 -6.25
N LEU A 53 -16.69 11.56 -6.99
CA LEU A 53 -15.21 11.64 -7.01
C LEU A 53 -14.68 12.93 -7.64
N ALA A 54 -15.52 13.65 -8.42
CA ALA A 54 -15.15 14.94 -8.99
C ALA A 54 -15.29 16.11 -8.01
N THR A 55 -15.91 15.90 -6.85
CA THR A 55 -16.03 16.92 -5.81
C THR A 55 -14.68 17.29 -5.23
N GLN A 56 -14.53 18.52 -4.75
CA GLN A 56 -13.25 19.01 -4.23
C GLN A 56 -12.72 18.14 -3.09
N ILE A 57 -13.57 17.69 -2.18
CA ILE A 57 -13.16 16.88 -1.04
C ILE A 57 -12.63 15.52 -1.49
N HIS A 58 -13.29 14.84 -2.42
CA HIS A 58 -12.87 13.52 -2.88
C HIS A 58 -11.62 13.58 -3.77
N ARG A 59 -11.44 14.66 -4.55
CA ARG A 59 -10.18 14.89 -5.27
C ARG A 59 -8.97 15.05 -4.35
N GLY A 60 -9.17 15.60 -3.15
CA GLY A 60 -8.13 15.70 -2.13
C GLY A 60 -7.94 14.42 -1.31
N HIS A 61 -8.90 13.51 -1.33
CA HIS A 61 -8.92 12.26 -0.57
C HIS A 61 -9.24 11.08 -1.49
N PRO A 62 -8.27 10.66 -2.30
CA PRO A 62 -8.48 9.54 -3.21
C PRO A 62 -8.77 8.25 -2.44
N VAL A 63 -9.65 7.43 -3.00
CA VAL A 63 -10.00 6.10 -2.49
C VAL A 63 -9.14 5.01 -3.14
N ASP A 64 -9.15 3.81 -2.57
CA ASP A 64 -8.39 2.64 -3.03
C ASP A 64 -6.87 2.85 -3.04
N ILE A 65 -6.38 3.73 -2.18
CA ILE A 65 -4.95 3.94 -1.98
C ILE A 65 -4.49 3.43 -0.61
N SER A 66 -3.29 2.88 -0.56
CA SER A 66 -2.68 2.45 0.69
C SER A 66 -2.53 3.63 1.65
N TYR A 67 -3.21 3.54 2.80
CA TYR A 67 -3.10 4.56 3.85
C TYR A 67 -1.67 4.66 4.39
N LEU A 68 -1.00 3.52 4.61
CA LEU A 68 0.37 3.50 5.08
C LEU A 68 1.32 4.21 4.12
N PHE A 69 1.14 4.00 2.81
CA PHE A 69 1.95 4.68 1.81
C PHE A 69 1.70 6.20 1.81
N ALA A 70 0.44 6.62 1.91
CA ALA A 70 0.07 8.03 2.04
C ALA A 70 0.66 8.64 3.32
N GLN A 71 0.58 7.92 4.44
CA GLN A 71 1.11 8.35 5.74
C GLN A 71 2.63 8.55 5.69
N MET A 72 3.37 7.60 5.11
CA MET A 72 4.83 7.72 4.96
C MET A 72 5.24 8.96 4.14
N ARG A 73 4.46 9.31 3.12
CA ARG A 73 4.73 10.48 2.27
C ARG A 73 4.26 11.80 2.87
N SER A 74 3.41 11.75 3.87
CA SER A 74 2.75 12.93 4.46
C SER A 74 3.67 13.80 5.33
N LYS A 75 4.92 13.38 5.56
CA LYS A 75 5.89 14.07 6.44
C LYS A 75 5.31 14.36 7.84
N GLY A 76 4.64 13.38 8.42
CA GLY A 76 4.07 13.46 9.76
C GLY A 76 2.69 14.15 9.84
N LYS A 77 2.11 14.56 8.72
CA LYS A 77 0.77 15.18 8.70
C LYS A 77 -0.37 14.18 8.87
N LEU A 78 -0.12 12.90 8.67
CA LEU A 78 -1.08 11.83 8.91
C LEU A 78 -0.65 11.00 10.11
N LYS A 79 -1.63 10.62 10.92
CA LYS A 79 -1.45 9.70 12.05
C LYS A 79 -1.04 8.32 11.55
N PRO A 80 -0.24 7.56 12.32
CA PRO A 80 -0.03 6.15 12.00
C PRO A 80 -1.35 5.36 12.12
N PRO A 81 -1.52 4.25 11.40
CA PRO A 81 -2.77 3.47 11.42
C PRO A 81 -3.24 3.10 12.83
N ALA A 82 -2.32 2.78 13.73
CA ALA A 82 -2.64 2.42 15.12
C ALA A 82 -3.15 3.60 15.97
N ALA A 83 -3.01 4.85 15.50
CA ALA A 83 -3.45 6.06 16.21
C ALA A 83 -4.65 6.74 15.54
N LEU A 84 -5.27 6.08 14.57
CA LEU A 84 -6.52 6.54 13.98
C LEU A 84 -7.66 6.48 15.00
N ASP A 85 -8.68 7.34 14.81
CA ASP A 85 -9.93 7.19 15.56
C ASP A 85 -10.54 5.81 15.26
N PRO A 86 -11.03 5.07 16.26
CA PRO A 86 -11.62 3.73 16.04
C PRO A 86 -12.80 3.69 15.06
N ALA A 87 -13.45 4.82 14.80
CA ALA A 87 -14.51 4.92 13.80
C ALA A 87 -13.98 4.91 12.35
N ILE A 88 -12.68 5.13 12.16
CA ILE A 88 -12.05 5.09 10.82
C ILE A 88 -11.70 3.66 10.48
N TYR A 89 -12.38 3.11 9.50
CA TYR A 89 -12.09 1.78 8.97
C TYR A 89 -11.26 1.86 7.71
N LEU A 90 -10.10 1.21 7.71
CA LEU A 90 -9.26 1.04 6.51
C LEU A 90 -9.54 -0.35 5.92
N LYS A 91 -10.16 -0.39 4.74
CA LYS A 91 -10.41 -1.66 4.07
C LYS A 91 -9.09 -2.18 3.48
N ASP A 92 -8.65 -3.34 3.94
CA ASP A 92 -7.37 -3.95 3.52
C ASP A 92 -6.17 -2.99 3.61
N GLY A 93 -6.21 -2.08 4.61
CA GLY A 93 -5.18 -1.05 4.81
C GLY A 93 -5.26 0.12 3.82
N GLN A 94 -6.34 0.21 3.05
CA GLN A 94 -6.58 1.29 2.10
C GLN A 94 -7.67 2.24 2.59
N THR A 95 -7.60 3.49 2.14
CA THR A 95 -8.73 4.41 2.24
C THR A 95 -9.81 4.01 1.25
N ALA A 96 -11.05 3.93 1.71
CA ALA A 96 -12.19 3.55 0.92
C ALA A 96 -13.38 4.49 1.22
N CYS A 97 -14.45 4.40 0.48
CA CYS A 97 -15.68 5.15 0.78
C CYS A 97 -16.14 4.91 2.23
N VAL A 98 -16.07 3.65 2.67
CA VAL A 98 -16.43 3.24 4.05
C VAL A 98 -15.48 3.76 5.13
N SER A 99 -14.33 4.29 4.78
CA SER A 99 -13.44 4.92 5.77
C SER A 99 -14.04 6.22 6.33
N CYS A 100 -14.83 6.92 5.54
CA CYS A 100 -15.46 8.17 5.92
C CYS A 100 -16.99 8.07 6.00
N HIS A 101 -17.62 7.11 5.32
CA HIS A 101 -19.07 6.97 5.23
C HIS A 101 -19.55 5.63 5.77
N HIS A 102 -20.69 5.64 6.47
CA HIS A 102 -21.36 4.43 6.91
C HIS A 102 -22.86 4.54 6.62
N PRO A 103 -23.48 3.59 5.91
CA PRO A 103 -24.89 3.68 5.48
C PRO A 103 -25.87 3.92 6.63
N GLU A 104 -25.58 3.35 7.81
CA GLU A 104 -26.44 3.47 8.99
C GLU A 104 -26.15 4.72 9.85
N SER A 105 -25.11 5.49 9.50
CA SER A 105 -24.77 6.69 10.27
C SER A 105 -25.90 7.71 10.25
N GLN A 106 -26.13 8.34 11.40
CA GLN A 106 -27.08 9.45 11.55
C GLN A 106 -26.43 10.83 11.32
N GLN A 107 -25.11 10.85 11.07
CA GLN A 107 -24.42 12.09 10.75
C GLN A 107 -24.80 12.60 9.35
N PRO A 108 -24.74 13.92 9.11
CA PRO A 108 -24.90 14.47 7.76
C PRO A 108 -23.95 13.79 6.77
N ALA A 109 -24.42 13.60 5.54
CA ALA A 109 -23.70 12.86 4.49
C ALA A 109 -23.27 11.44 4.90
N LYS A 110 -23.95 10.83 5.88
CA LYS A 110 -23.61 9.49 6.39
C LYS A 110 -22.16 9.35 6.86
N LEU A 111 -21.55 10.40 7.38
CA LEU A 111 -20.18 10.36 7.89
C LEU A 111 -20.08 9.47 9.13
N VAL A 112 -18.96 8.75 9.26
CA VAL A 112 -18.66 7.90 10.43
C VAL A 112 -18.43 8.73 11.70
N LEU A 113 -18.00 9.98 11.55
CA LEU A 113 -17.80 10.95 12.62
C LEU A 113 -18.43 12.29 12.24
N SER A 114 -18.88 13.04 13.25
CA SER A 114 -19.30 14.43 13.03
C SER A 114 -18.14 15.25 12.47
N ASN A 115 -18.44 16.14 11.51
CA ASN A 115 -17.45 17.08 10.99
C ASN A 115 -17.43 18.43 11.75
N VAL A 116 -18.18 18.56 12.82
CA VAL A 116 -18.12 19.73 13.71
C VAL A 116 -16.74 19.81 14.34
N GLY A 117 -16.11 21.00 14.25
CA GLY A 117 -14.75 21.21 14.73
C GLY A 117 -13.69 20.40 13.97
N SER A 118 -13.95 20.05 12.71
CA SER A 118 -13.05 19.24 11.88
C SER A 118 -12.72 17.86 12.46
N ARG A 119 -13.61 17.30 13.28
CA ARG A 119 -13.36 16.04 13.99
C ARG A 119 -13.04 14.88 13.04
N LEU A 120 -13.77 14.76 11.93
CA LEU A 120 -13.48 13.74 10.91
C LEU A 120 -12.07 13.94 10.32
N CYS A 121 -11.69 15.19 10.03
CA CYS A 121 -10.34 15.48 9.50
C CYS A 121 -9.26 15.09 10.52
N LEU A 122 -9.47 15.47 11.78
CA LEU A 122 -8.54 15.20 12.89
C LEU A 122 -8.48 13.72 13.27
N ALA A 123 -9.40 12.89 12.81
CA ALA A 123 -9.33 11.44 12.99
C ALA A 123 -8.11 10.84 12.29
N CYS A 124 -7.69 11.42 11.15
CA CYS A 124 -6.54 10.97 10.35
C CYS A 124 -5.37 11.97 10.36
N HIS A 125 -5.65 13.27 10.45
CA HIS A 125 -4.62 14.31 10.33
C HIS A 125 -4.04 14.74 11.68
N ASN A 126 -2.72 15.03 11.68
CA ASN A 126 -2.02 15.83 12.68
C ASN A 126 -2.01 17.27 12.18
N LEU A 127 -2.84 18.14 12.77
CA LEU A 127 -2.92 19.57 12.47
C LEU A 127 -2.40 20.39 13.66
#